data_0700fa022b71cafa80e034c9c9ccfbe8
#
_entry.id   0700fa022b71cafa80e034c9c9ccfbe8
#
_cell.length_a   1.000
_cell.length_b   1.000
_cell.length_c   1.000
_cell.angle_alpha   90.00
_cell.angle_beta   90.00
_cell.angle_gamma   90.00
#
_symmetry.space_group_name_H-M   'P 1'
#
loop_
_entity.id
_entity.type
_entity.pdbx_description
1 polymer ?
#
loop_
_entity_poly.entity_id
_entity_poly.type
_entity_poly.pdbx_seq_one_letter_code
_entity_poly.pdbx_strand_id
1 'polypeptide(L)'
;GWIYTSNSEVGNRGGGAGALRFNAEGELIDAYPILSGTTDNCAGGATPWSTWLSCEETAYGQVYECDVYGKRSAVLCPGLGYFKHEAVAVDPSWRRVYLTEDEKDGCLYRYTALEMMDDRFDFHSGLLEVASVDDEGYVSWIPLPNPTPKSYQSPTRLQVPRASHFNGGEGIWYHAGRIIFSTKGDNRIWEYDISKNFLRVIYDAKTLSRPVLTGVDNICVSSDGNVLVAEDGGDLQIVVLGPTGRAVPLVQIVGQDDSEMAGPAISPRGDKLYFSSQRGNGNGITYEISGRFLKGGR
;
A
#
# COMPACT_ATOMS: atom_id res chain seq x y z
N GLY A 1 5.74 -17.87 -14.55
CA GLY A 1 4.62 -16.94 -14.61
C GLY A 1 4.50 -16.12 -13.31
N TRP A 2 3.53 -15.25 -13.27
CA TRP A 2 3.22 -14.42 -12.09
C TRP A 2 1.72 -14.23 -11.93
N ILE A 3 1.33 -13.66 -10.80
CA ILE A 3 -0.05 -13.29 -10.54
C ILE A 3 -0.06 -11.78 -10.23
N TYR A 4 -0.94 -11.05 -10.89
CA TYR A 4 -1.28 -9.67 -10.58
C TYR A 4 -2.58 -9.67 -9.77
N THR A 5 -2.58 -9.03 -8.60
CA THR A 5 -3.77 -8.90 -7.75
C THR A 5 -4.29 -7.47 -7.82
N SER A 6 -5.61 -7.33 -7.81
CA SER A 6 -6.30 -6.05 -7.81
C SER A 6 -7.46 -6.09 -6.84
N ASN A 7 -7.58 -5.07 -6.01
CA ASN A 7 -8.72 -4.88 -5.11
C ASN A 7 -9.90 -4.24 -5.85
N SER A 8 -11.08 -4.39 -5.27
CA SER A 8 -12.33 -3.78 -5.75
C SER A 8 -12.91 -2.93 -4.63
N GLU A 9 -12.76 -1.63 -4.76
CA GLU A 9 -13.27 -0.63 -3.82
C GLU A 9 -14.74 -0.35 -4.10
N VAL A 10 -15.59 -1.24 -3.61
CA VAL A 10 -17.04 -1.17 -3.73
C VAL A 10 -17.68 -1.33 -2.36
N GLY A 11 -18.54 -0.38 -2.00
CA GLY A 11 -19.25 -0.36 -0.72
C GLY A 11 -20.28 -1.49 -0.58
N ASN A 12 -20.91 -1.54 0.60
CA ASN A 12 -22.04 -2.42 0.89
C ASN A 12 -21.77 -3.93 0.63
N ARG A 13 -20.59 -4.42 0.98
CA ARG A 13 -20.17 -5.81 0.77
C ARG A 13 -20.03 -6.19 -0.72
N GLY A 14 -19.92 -5.21 -1.59
CA GLY A 14 -19.63 -5.42 -3.01
C GLY A 14 -18.13 -5.49 -3.32
N GLY A 15 -17.27 -5.21 -2.34
CA GLY A 15 -15.83 -5.23 -2.45
C GLY A 15 -15.21 -6.61 -2.41
N GLY A 16 -13.91 -6.65 -2.64
CA GLY A 16 -13.11 -7.87 -2.65
C GLY A 16 -11.77 -7.69 -3.36
N ALA A 17 -11.20 -8.80 -3.82
CA ALA A 17 -9.98 -8.81 -4.61
C ALA A 17 -10.02 -9.89 -5.68
N GLY A 18 -9.42 -9.58 -6.84
CA GLY A 18 -9.25 -10.49 -7.96
C GLY A 18 -7.79 -10.78 -8.26
N ALA A 19 -7.55 -11.84 -9.03
CA ALA A 19 -6.24 -12.24 -9.51
C ALA A 19 -6.25 -12.46 -11.02
N LEU A 20 -5.24 -11.93 -11.70
CA LEU A 20 -4.91 -12.22 -13.09
C LEU A 20 -3.64 -13.07 -13.11
N ARG A 21 -3.74 -14.28 -13.67
CA ARG A 21 -2.63 -15.22 -13.73
C ARG A 21 -1.98 -15.21 -15.10
N PHE A 22 -0.67 -15.04 -15.13
CA PHE A 22 0.14 -15.04 -16.34
C PHE A 22 1.06 -16.26 -16.39
N ASN A 23 1.29 -16.80 -17.59
CA ASN A 23 2.30 -17.84 -17.84
C ASN A 23 3.72 -17.26 -17.85
N ALA A 24 4.72 -18.10 -18.14
CA ALA A 24 6.12 -17.68 -18.19
C ALA A 24 6.41 -16.72 -19.35
N GLU A 25 5.63 -16.77 -20.41
CA GLU A 25 5.71 -15.92 -21.59
C GLU A 25 5.04 -14.55 -21.36
N GLY A 26 4.24 -14.43 -20.30
CA GLY A 26 3.51 -13.21 -19.95
C GLY A 26 2.15 -13.10 -20.62
N GLU A 27 1.58 -14.23 -21.01
CA GLU A 27 0.21 -14.31 -21.53
C GLU A 27 -0.75 -14.52 -20.37
N LEU A 28 -1.88 -13.81 -20.39
CA LEU A 28 -2.97 -14.00 -19.42
C LEU A 28 -3.62 -15.36 -19.66
N ILE A 29 -3.58 -16.25 -18.66
CA ILE A 29 -4.10 -17.61 -18.75
C ILE A 29 -5.32 -17.86 -17.86
N ASP A 30 -5.57 -17.01 -16.87
CA ASP A 30 -6.71 -17.15 -15.95
C ASP A 30 -7.03 -15.82 -15.24
N ALA A 31 -8.31 -15.66 -14.83
CA ALA A 31 -8.80 -14.55 -14.04
C ALA A 31 -9.89 -15.03 -13.08
N TYR A 32 -9.70 -14.79 -11.78
CA TYR A 32 -10.59 -15.32 -10.74
C TYR A 32 -10.62 -14.44 -9.49
N PRO A 33 -11.71 -14.48 -8.68
CA PRO A 33 -11.76 -13.80 -7.40
C PRO A 33 -10.94 -14.56 -6.35
N ILE A 34 -10.30 -13.81 -5.44
CA ILE A 34 -9.57 -14.34 -4.27
C ILE A 34 -10.17 -13.84 -2.95
N LEU A 35 -11.02 -12.82 -3.00
CA LEU A 35 -11.79 -12.28 -1.88
C LEU A 35 -13.11 -11.72 -2.41
N SER A 36 -14.19 -11.85 -1.66
CA SER A 36 -15.49 -11.27 -1.98
C SER A 36 -16.32 -11.04 -0.73
N GLY A 37 -17.32 -10.16 -0.82
CA GLY A 37 -18.25 -9.87 0.27
C GLY A 37 -17.69 -8.97 1.35
N THR A 38 -16.63 -8.24 1.07
CA THR A 38 -16.01 -7.20 1.89
C THR A 38 -16.43 -5.81 1.42
N THR A 39 -15.96 -4.75 2.05
CA THR A 39 -16.42 -3.39 1.78
C THR A 39 -15.24 -2.47 1.56
N ASP A 40 -15.28 -1.71 0.42
CA ASP A 40 -14.30 -0.69 0.09
C ASP A 40 -12.85 -1.18 0.23
N ASN A 41 -12.51 -2.28 -0.46
CA ASN A 41 -11.14 -2.78 -0.49
C ASN A 41 -10.30 -1.86 -1.38
N CYS A 42 -9.54 -0.95 -0.78
CA CYS A 42 -8.73 0.02 -1.52
C CYS A 42 -7.39 -0.58 -1.94
N ALA A 43 -6.38 -0.53 -1.11
CA ALA A 43 -5.09 -1.09 -1.42
C ALA A 43 -4.74 -2.32 -0.55
N GLY A 44 -3.48 -2.63 -0.40
CA GLY A 44 -3.00 -3.77 0.36
C GLY A 44 -1.51 -4.01 0.17
N GLY A 45 -1.08 -5.28 0.25
CA GLY A 45 0.33 -5.62 0.06
C GLY A 45 0.59 -7.10 -0.16
N ALA A 46 1.60 -7.39 -0.98
CA ALA A 46 2.06 -8.76 -1.19
C ALA A 46 2.89 -9.26 0.00
N THR A 47 2.71 -10.53 0.35
CA THR A 47 3.55 -11.19 1.35
C THR A 47 4.69 -11.97 0.70
N PRO A 48 5.80 -12.19 1.40
CA PRO A 48 6.91 -13.02 0.91
C PRO A 48 6.53 -14.50 0.69
N TRP A 49 5.42 -14.97 1.30
CA TRP A 49 4.91 -16.35 1.16
C TRP A 49 3.76 -16.48 0.16
N SER A 50 3.68 -15.56 -0.80
CA SER A 50 2.76 -15.61 -1.94
C SER A 50 1.27 -15.55 -1.55
N THR A 51 0.93 -14.66 -0.61
CA THR A 51 -0.45 -14.23 -0.34
C THR A 51 -0.59 -12.72 -0.56
N TRP A 52 -1.81 -12.24 -0.61
CA TRP A 52 -2.15 -10.83 -0.70
C TRP A 52 -2.91 -10.40 0.55
N LEU A 53 -2.47 -9.32 1.19
CA LEU A 53 -3.20 -8.67 2.27
C LEU A 53 -4.08 -7.59 1.66
N SER A 54 -5.40 -7.78 1.71
CA SER A 54 -6.40 -6.85 1.17
C SER A 54 -6.99 -6.02 2.29
N CYS A 55 -7.01 -4.70 2.14
CA CYS A 55 -7.38 -3.72 3.14
C CYS A 55 -8.79 -3.16 2.89
N GLU A 56 -9.66 -3.15 3.91
CA GLU A 56 -10.92 -2.41 3.89
C GLU A 56 -10.71 -0.97 4.35
N GLU A 57 -10.99 0.00 3.50
CA GLU A 57 -10.87 1.44 3.76
C GLU A 57 -12.15 2.00 4.37
N THR A 58 -12.58 1.44 5.48
CA THR A 58 -13.74 1.90 6.27
C THR A 58 -13.34 2.20 7.71
N ALA A 59 -14.15 2.97 8.43
CA ALA A 59 -13.82 3.45 9.78
C ALA A 59 -13.41 2.33 10.79
N TYR A 60 -13.85 1.09 10.55
CA TYR A 60 -13.49 -0.11 11.31
C TYR A 60 -13.10 -1.23 10.36
N GLY A 61 -12.47 -0.85 9.27
CA GLY A 61 -11.99 -1.75 8.22
C GLY A 61 -11.05 -2.81 8.77
N GLN A 62 -10.96 -3.89 8.06
CA GLN A 62 -10.22 -5.09 8.42
C GLN A 62 -9.26 -5.47 7.29
N VAL A 63 -8.27 -6.27 7.60
CA VAL A 63 -7.35 -6.82 6.61
C VAL A 63 -7.61 -8.31 6.45
N TYR A 64 -7.61 -8.77 5.20
CA TYR A 64 -7.80 -10.19 4.86
C TYR A 64 -6.58 -10.73 4.13
N GLU A 65 -6.05 -11.86 4.60
CA GLU A 65 -5.00 -12.60 3.90
C GLU A 65 -5.64 -13.52 2.85
N CYS A 66 -5.33 -13.27 1.58
CA CYS A 66 -5.89 -13.95 0.43
C CYS A 66 -4.87 -14.89 -0.21
N ASP A 67 -5.25 -16.13 -0.49
CA ASP A 67 -4.47 -17.04 -1.32
C ASP A 67 -4.55 -16.56 -2.78
N VAL A 68 -3.43 -16.07 -3.32
CA VAL A 68 -3.40 -15.54 -4.70
C VAL A 68 -3.71 -16.59 -5.78
N TYR A 69 -3.67 -17.88 -5.43
CA TYR A 69 -4.07 -18.97 -6.34
C TYR A 69 -5.57 -19.31 -6.28
N GLY A 70 -6.33 -18.66 -5.39
CA GLY A 70 -7.77 -18.89 -5.23
C GLY A 70 -8.16 -20.29 -4.73
N LYS A 71 -7.22 -21.05 -4.16
CA LYS A 71 -7.46 -22.43 -3.70
C LYS A 71 -7.98 -22.50 -2.26
N ARG A 72 -7.74 -21.46 -1.48
CA ARG A 72 -8.17 -21.35 -0.08
C ARG A 72 -8.97 -20.07 0.10
N SER A 73 -9.94 -20.12 1.00
CA SER A 73 -10.69 -18.92 1.41
C SER A 73 -9.76 -17.91 2.08
N ALA A 74 -10.03 -16.63 1.86
CA ALA A 74 -9.34 -15.56 2.57
C ALA A 74 -9.59 -15.64 4.08
N VAL A 75 -8.61 -15.24 4.86
CA VAL A 75 -8.61 -15.30 6.32
C VAL A 75 -8.51 -13.89 6.90
N LEU A 76 -9.39 -13.57 7.86
CA LEU A 76 -9.32 -12.31 8.60
C LEU A 76 -8.03 -12.23 9.44
N CYS A 77 -7.38 -11.06 9.45
CA CYS A 77 -6.16 -10.76 10.18
C CYS A 77 -6.41 -9.78 11.34
N PRO A 78 -7.05 -10.18 12.45
CA PRO A 78 -7.50 -9.25 13.49
C PRO A 78 -6.34 -8.56 14.23
N GLY A 79 -5.17 -9.17 14.27
CA GLY A 79 -3.97 -8.58 14.87
C GLY A 79 -3.49 -7.32 14.15
N LEU A 80 -3.86 -7.12 12.89
CA LEU A 80 -3.53 -5.92 12.13
C LEU A 80 -4.39 -4.69 12.52
N GLY A 81 -5.37 -4.88 13.40
CA GLY A 81 -6.21 -3.80 13.91
C GLY A 81 -7.45 -3.53 13.09
N TYR A 82 -8.32 -2.62 13.61
CA TYR A 82 -9.56 -2.19 12.96
C TYR A 82 -9.53 -0.67 12.84
N PHE A 83 -9.26 -0.17 11.65
CA PHE A 83 -9.24 1.25 11.29
C PHE A 83 -9.42 1.42 9.78
N LYS A 84 -9.40 2.62 9.27
CA LYS A 84 -9.50 2.90 7.83
C LYS A 84 -8.20 2.51 7.14
N HIS A 85 -8.07 1.19 6.85
CA HIS A 85 -6.87 0.64 6.25
C HIS A 85 -6.73 1.06 4.81
N GLU A 86 -5.56 1.60 4.47
CA GLU A 86 -5.20 1.88 3.08
C GLU A 86 -4.31 0.77 2.52
N ALA A 87 -3.06 0.72 2.92
CA ALA A 87 -2.09 -0.21 2.37
C ALA A 87 -1.23 -0.89 3.43
N VAL A 88 -0.52 -1.94 3.00
CA VAL A 88 0.29 -2.82 3.86
C VAL A 88 1.66 -3.09 3.24
N ALA A 89 2.72 -2.99 4.04
CA ALA A 89 4.06 -3.43 3.65
C ALA A 89 4.61 -4.45 4.64
N VAL A 90 5.12 -5.58 4.13
CA VAL A 90 5.66 -6.68 4.95
C VAL A 90 7.17 -6.62 4.98
N ASP A 91 7.75 -6.55 6.18
CA ASP A 91 9.18 -6.74 6.45
C ASP A 91 9.44 -8.16 6.95
N PRO A 92 9.99 -9.03 6.11
CA PRO A 92 10.25 -10.42 6.49
C PRO A 92 11.39 -10.57 7.50
N SER A 93 12.31 -9.60 7.54
CA SER A 93 13.53 -9.70 8.36
C SER A 93 13.25 -9.57 9.85
N TRP A 94 12.25 -8.75 10.21
CA TRP A 94 11.89 -8.48 11.59
C TRP A 94 10.49 -8.99 11.96
N ARG A 95 9.84 -9.77 11.10
CA ARG A 95 8.46 -10.27 11.27
C ARG A 95 7.47 -9.14 11.53
N ARG A 96 7.61 -8.05 10.77
CA ARG A 96 6.82 -6.84 10.93
C ARG A 96 5.96 -6.55 9.72
N VAL A 97 4.85 -5.91 9.99
CA VAL A 97 3.95 -5.38 8.99
C VAL A 97 3.71 -3.91 9.31
N TYR A 98 3.80 -3.05 8.30
CA TYR A 98 3.53 -1.62 8.43
C TYR A 98 2.27 -1.28 7.66
N LEU A 99 1.43 -0.39 8.22
CA LEU A 99 0.12 -0.08 7.66
C LEU A 99 -0.11 1.43 7.70
N THR A 100 -0.75 1.94 6.65
CA THR A 100 -1.23 3.31 6.55
C THR A 100 -2.72 3.39 6.87
N GLU A 101 -3.16 4.54 7.37
CA GLU A 101 -4.56 4.87 7.66
C GLU A 101 -4.93 6.13 6.86
N ASP A 102 -5.93 6.03 5.97
CA ASP A 102 -6.42 7.19 5.24
C ASP A 102 -7.45 7.98 6.06
N GLU A 103 -6.90 8.80 6.93
CA GLU A 103 -7.62 9.82 7.67
C GLU A 103 -6.77 11.10 7.75
N LYS A 104 -7.39 12.27 7.87
CA LYS A 104 -6.65 13.54 7.98
C LYS A 104 -5.71 13.59 9.18
N ASP A 105 -6.06 12.87 10.22
CA ASP A 105 -5.30 12.63 11.44
C ASP A 105 -4.88 11.16 11.56
N GLY A 106 -4.71 10.47 10.44
CA GLY A 106 -4.32 9.07 10.35
C GLY A 106 -2.95 8.81 10.95
N CYS A 107 -2.67 7.56 11.27
CA CYS A 107 -1.41 7.13 11.85
C CYS A 107 -0.65 6.16 10.94
N LEU A 108 0.64 5.99 11.23
CA LEU A 108 1.44 4.89 10.73
C LEU A 108 1.50 3.82 11.82
N TYR A 109 1.10 2.60 11.47
CA TYR A 109 1.09 1.48 12.41
C TYR A 109 2.17 0.45 12.07
N ARG A 110 2.59 -0.31 13.09
CA ARG A 110 3.48 -1.46 12.98
C ARG A 110 2.92 -2.63 13.75
N TYR A 111 2.71 -3.74 13.07
CA TYR A 111 2.44 -5.02 13.71
C TYR A 111 3.71 -5.85 13.78
N THR A 112 3.97 -6.47 14.94
CA THR A 112 5.05 -7.45 15.13
C THR A 112 4.43 -8.80 15.45
N ALA A 113 4.61 -9.80 14.58
CA ALA A 113 4.15 -11.15 14.83
C ALA A 113 5.00 -11.80 15.94
N LEU A 114 4.34 -12.28 16.98
CA LEU A 114 5.01 -13.03 18.08
C LEU A 114 5.24 -14.49 17.69
N GLU A 115 4.33 -15.06 16.93
CA GLU A 115 4.36 -16.45 16.51
C GLU A 115 4.48 -16.55 14.98
N MET A 116 4.95 -17.70 14.54
CA MET A 116 4.96 -18.09 13.12
C MET A 116 4.03 -19.29 12.94
N MET A 117 3.26 -19.28 11.88
CA MET A 117 2.44 -20.41 11.44
C MET A 117 3.05 -21.00 10.17
N ASP A 118 3.77 -22.09 10.29
CA ASP A 118 4.71 -22.58 9.26
C ASP A 118 5.71 -21.46 8.91
N ASP A 119 5.87 -21.11 7.65
CA ASP A 119 6.78 -20.03 7.23
C ASP A 119 6.07 -18.66 7.09
N ARG A 120 4.90 -18.47 7.72
CA ARG A 120 4.07 -17.26 7.65
C ARG A 120 3.93 -16.59 9.00
N PHE A 121 3.64 -15.31 9.01
CA PHE A 121 3.32 -14.59 10.25
C PHE A 121 1.94 -15.01 10.78
N ASP A 122 1.83 -15.19 12.09
CA ASP A 122 0.53 -15.26 12.73
C ASP A 122 -0.05 -13.84 12.86
N PHE A 123 -1.19 -13.61 12.22
CA PHE A 123 -1.93 -12.33 12.29
C PHE A 123 -3.03 -12.32 13.36
N HIS A 124 -3.05 -13.32 14.25
CA HIS A 124 -3.97 -13.38 15.38
C HIS A 124 -3.28 -13.01 16.70
N SER A 125 -1.98 -13.34 16.83
CA SER A 125 -1.20 -13.13 18.05
C SER A 125 0.02 -12.28 17.74
N GLY A 126 -0.01 -11.02 18.17
CA GLY A 126 1.06 -10.07 17.94
C GLY A 126 0.86 -8.75 18.64
N LEU A 127 1.76 -7.84 18.41
CA LEU A 127 1.76 -6.51 18.98
C LEU A 127 1.51 -5.47 17.90
N LEU A 128 0.40 -4.75 17.98
CA LEU A 128 0.13 -3.59 17.13
C LEU A 128 0.53 -2.31 17.86
N GLU A 129 1.33 -1.49 17.20
CA GLU A 129 1.91 -0.27 17.72
C GLU A 129 1.67 0.90 16.77
N VAL A 130 1.67 2.12 17.31
CA VAL A 130 1.58 3.36 16.55
C VAL A 130 2.89 4.13 16.61
N ALA A 131 3.26 4.79 15.51
CA ALA A 131 4.46 5.62 15.44
C ALA A 131 4.32 6.90 16.26
N SER A 132 5.38 7.23 17.02
CA SER A 132 5.58 8.53 17.67
C SER A 132 6.93 9.07 17.19
N VAL A 133 6.92 10.16 16.45
CA VAL A 133 8.10 10.78 15.84
C VAL A 133 8.47 12.03 16.64
N ASP A 134 9.73 12.14 17.03
CA ASP A 134 10.23 13.34 17.70
C ASP A 134 10.63 14.45 16.71
N ASP A 135 11.03 15.61 17.23
CA ASP A 135 11.38 16.79 16.41
C ASP A 135 12.62 16.56 15.53
N GLU A 136 13.48 15.62 15.88
CA GLU A 136 14.66 15.22 15.12
C GLU A 136 14.35 14.16 14.04
N GLY A 137 13.17 13.52 14.10
CA GLY A 137 12.72 12.50 13.16
C GLY A 137 12.93 11.05 13.64
N TYR A 138 13.33 10.84 14.89
CA TYR A 138 13.43 9.48 15.44
C TYR A 138 12.06 8.94 15.82
N VAL A 139 11.83 7.67 15.47
CA VAL A 139 10.55 6.99 15.67
C VAL A 139 10.61 6.09 16.91
N SER A 140 9.67 6.30 17.81
CA SER A 140 9.34 5.37 18.88
C SER A 140 8.01 4.68 18.55
N TRP A 141 7.91 3.39 18.84
CA TRP A 141 6.70 2.61 18.61
C TRP A 141 5.99 2.37 19.92
N ILE A 142 4.72 2.75 20.01
CA ILE A 142 3.92 2.71 21.23
C ILE A 142 2.79 1.70 21.05
N PRO A 143 2.68 0.69 21.94
CA PRO A 143 1.60 -0.29 21.88
C PRO A 143 0.21 0.35 21.92
N LEU A 144 -0.70 -0.12 21.07
CA LEU A 144 -2.10 0.28 21.11
C LEU A 144 -2.83 -0.43 22.24
N PRO A 145 -3.57 0.29 23.09
CA PRO A 145 -4.36 -0.31 24.17
C PRO A 145 -5.48 -1.24 23.67
N ASN A 146 -6.12 -0.88 22.55
CA ASN A 146 -7.21 -1.64 21.96
C ASN A 146 -7.09 -1.65 20.42
N PRO A 147 -6.43 -2.65 19.81
CA PRO A 147 -6.27 -2.73 18.36
C PRO A 147 -7.59 -2.90 17.59
N THR A 148 -8.62 -3.47 18.21
CA THR A 148 -9.90 -3.81 17.57
C THR A 148 -11.09 -3.07 18.20
N PRO A 149 -11.11 -1.71 18.14
CA PRO A 149 -12.16 -0.93 18.77
C PRO A 149 -13.51 -1.17 18.08
N LYS A 150 -14.57 -1.11 18.89
CA LYS A 150 -15.95 -1.08 18.40
C LYS A 150 -16.37 0.37 18.12
N SER A 151 -17.44 0.55 17.35
CA SER A 151 -17.93 1.86 16.90
C SER A 151 -18.23 2.90 18.02
N TYR A 152 -18.44 2.46 19.25
CA TYR A 152 -18.64 3.31 20.42
C TYR A 152 -17.37 3.55 21.25
N GLN A 153 -16.23 3.01 20.82
CA GLN A 153 -14.93 3.15 21.47
C GLN A 153 -14.05 4.15 20.71
N SER A 154 -12.99 4.61 21.35
CA SER A 154 -12.02 5.50 20.73
C SER A 154 -11.33 4.79 19.55
N PRO A 155 -11.29 5.39 18.36
CA PRO A 155 -10.57 4.84 17.22
C PRO A 155 -9.08 4.70 17.53
N THR A 156 -8.38 3.81 16.83
CA THR A 156 -6.97 3.47 17.08
C THR A 156 -6.07 4.69 17.12
N ARG A 157 -6.22 5.62 16.18
CA ARG A 157 -5.41 6.83 16.04
C ARG A 157 -5.53 7.82 17.20
N LEU A 158 -6.59 7.73 18.03
CA LEU A 158 -6.83 8.61 19.18
C LEU A 158 -6.52 7.95 20.53
N GLN A 159 -6.06 6.68 20.54
CA GLN A 159 -5.82 5.96 21.79
C GLN A 159 -4.49 6.31 22.47
N VAL A 160 -3.53 6.81 21.70
CA VAL A 160 -2.18 7.14 22.18
C VAL A 160 -1.93 8.64 22.01
N PRO A 161 -1.89 9.45 23.08
CA PRO A 161 -1.74 10.91 22.97
C PRO A 161 -0.41 11.39 22.34
N ARG A 162 0.59 10.51 22.25
CA ARG A 162 1.90 10.81 21.64
C ARG A 162 2.03 10.25 20.22
N ALA A 163 0.97 9.70 19.67
CA ALA A 163 0.98 9.25 18.28
C ALA A 163 1.25 10.42 17.34
N SER A 164 2.06 10.17 16.32
CA SER A 164 2.24 11.13 15.23
C SER A 164 1.18 10.92 14.17
N HIS A 165 0.66 12.03 13.65
CA HIS A 165 -0.41 12.01 12.66
C HIS A 165 0.13 12.33 11.26
N PHE A 166 -0.38 11.61 10.28
CA PHE A 166 -0.06 11.72 8.87
C PHE A 166 -1.34 12.01 8.10
N ASN A 167 -1.34 13.06 7.30
CA ASN A 167 -2.57 13.56 6.65
C ASN A 167 -2.92 12.74 5.40
N GLY A 168 -3.80 11.77 5.56
CA GLY A 168 -4.21 10.85 4.50
C GLY A 168 -3.08 9.91 4.12
N GLY A 169 -2.80 8.89 4.94
CA GLY A 169 -1.81 7.87 4.64
C GLY A 169 -2.30 6.95 3.55
N GLU A 170 -1.56 6.85 2.45
CA GLU A 170 -1.89 6.13 1.24
C GLU A 170 -0.96 4.92 1.04
N GLY A 171 -0.48 4.69 -0.19
CA GLY A 171 0.39 3.57 -0.52
C GLY A 171 1.60 3.43 0.39
N ILE A 172 2.01 2.18 0.66
CA ILE A 172 3.18 1.85 1.48
C ILE A 172 3.95 0.69 0.88
N TRP A 173 5.28 0.73 0.95
CA TRP A 173 6.14 -0.30 0.39
C TRP A 173 7.37 -0.58 1.26
N TYR A 174 7.74 -1.86 1.37
CA TYR A 174 9.00 -2.28 1.97
C TYR A 174 10.07 -2.47 0.88
N HIS A 175 11.23 -1.83 1.04
CA HIS A 175 12.37 -2.04 0.16
C HIS A 175 13.69 -1.97 0.94
N ALA A 176 14.44 -3.06 0.95
CA ALA A 176 15.81 -3.12 1.48
C ALA A 176 16.00 -2.48 2.87
N GLY A 177 15.14 -2.82 3.84
CA GLY A 177 15.20 -2.31 5.21
C GLY A 177 14.62 -0.90 5.39
N ARG A 178 13.85 -0.43 4.41
CA ARG A 178 13.15 0.85 4.44
C ARG A 178 11.67 0.66 4.19
N ILE A 179 10.86 1.47 4.84
CA ILE A 179 9.45 1.64 4.57
C ILE A 179 9.27 2.98 3.88
N ILE A 180 8.66 2.96 2.71
CA ILE A 180 8.33 4.16 1.95
C ILE A 180 6.81 4.26 1.90
N PHE A 181 6.25 5.42 2.21
CA PHE A 181 4.80 5.63 2.15
C PHE A 181 4.45 7.05 1.70
N SER A 182 3.25 7.20 1.18
CA SER A 182 2.69 8.47 0.71
C SER A 182 1.66 9.02 1.68
N THR A 183 1.51 10.35 1.65
CA THR A 183 0.42 11.07 2.32
C THR A 183 -0.22 12.06 1.34
N LYS A 184 -1.50 11.82 1.01
CA LYS A 184 -2.24 12.54 -0.02
C LYS A 184 -2.59 13.98 0.38
N GLY A 185 -3.02 14.17 1.62
CA GLY A 185 -3.51 15.46 2.08
C GLY A 185 -2.44 16.57 2.15
N ASP A 186 -1.15 16.22 2.16
CA ASP A 186 -0.04 17.16 2.13
C ASP A 186 0.94 16.94 0.97
N ASN A 187 0.67 15.96 0.11
CA ASN A 187 1.46 15.60 -1.08
C ASN A 187 2.93 15.30 -0.74
N ARG A 188 3.16 14.37 0.19
CA ARG A 188 4.47 13.95 0.62
C ARG A 188 4.73 12.47 0.36
N ILE A 189 6.03 12.15 0.17
CA ILE A 189 6.55 10.79 0.24
C ILE A 189 7.55 10.75 1.39
N TRP A 190 7.37 9.75 2.25
CA TRP A 190 8.16 9.52 3.45
C TRP A 190 9.05 8.29 3.30
N GLU A 191 10.17 8.27 3.97
CA GLU A 191 11.05 7.10 4.11
C GLU A 191 11.38 6.88 5.59
N TYR A 192 11.06 5.70 6.09
CA TYR A 192 11.44 5.23 7.41
C TYR A 192 12.59 4.22 7.28
N ASP A 193 13.76 4.54 7.80
CA ASP A 193 14.92 3.64 7.91
C ASP A 193 14.72 2.78 9.17
N ILE A 194 14.43 1.49 8.98
CA ILE A 194 14.12 0.56 10.07
C ILE A 194 15.32 0.40 11.01
N SER A 195 16.54 0.37 10.47
CA SER A 195 17.75 0.14 11.25
C SER A 195 18.11 1.31 12.17
N LYS A 196 17.74 2.52 11.76
CA LYS A 196 18.00 3.76 12.51
C LYS A 196 16.82 4.22 13.32
N ASN A 197 15.64 3.62 13.14
CA ASN A 197 14.38 4.13 13.65
C ASN A 197 14.17 5.61 13.28
N PHE A 198 14.44 5.97 12.03
CA PHE A 198 14.46 7.36 11.57
C PHE A 198 13.54 7.57 10.38
N LEU A 199 12.65 8.56 10.49
CA LEU A 199 11.69 8.97 9.46
C LEU A 199 12.12 10.29 8.85
N ARG A 200 12.03 10.39 7.52
CA ARG A 200 12.28 11.63 6.79
C ARG A 200 11.31 11.79 5.63
N VAL A 201 11.12 13.03 5.20
CA VAL A 201 10.44 13.34 3.95
C VAL A 201 11.46 13.25 2.81
N ILE A 202 11.15 12.48 1.77
CA ILE A 202 11.97 12.36 0.56
C ILE A 202 11.37 13.13 -0.63
N TYR A 203 10.10 13.50 -0.55
CA TYR A 203 9.41 14.39 -1.48
C TYR A 203 8.36 15.22 -0.74
N ASP A 204 8.31 16.53 -1.02
CA ASP A 204 7.27 17.44 -0.52
C ASP A 204 6.92 18.43 -1.63
N ALA A 205 5.72 18.31 -2.20
CA ALA A 205 5.25 19.16 -3.26
C ALA A 205 5.24 20.65 -2.89
N LYS A 206 5.01 20.97 -1.60
CA LYS A 206 4.95 22.36 -1.11
C LYS A 206 6.30 23.07 -1.14
N THR A 207 7.40 22.33 -1.21
CA THR A 207 8.75 22.92 -1.29
C THR A 207 9.18 23.30 -2.72
N LEU A 208 8.37 22.90 -3.70
CA LEU A 208 8.66 23.07 -5.12
C LEU A 208 7.78 24.16 -5.72
N SER A 209 8.36 25.03 -6.55
CA SER A 209 7.61 26.09 -7.24
C SER A 209 6.67 25.56 -8.32
N ARG A 210 7.00 24.41 -8.90
CA ARG A 210 6.18 23.68 -9.89
C ARG A 210 6.36 22.19 -9.63
N PRO A 211 5.61 21.61 -8.70
CA PRO A 211 5.66 20.18 -8.44
C PRO A 211 5.15 19.40 -9.67
N VAL A 212 5.90 18.39 -10.07
CA VAL A 212 5.51 17.44 -11.13
C VAL A 212 4.55 16.41 -10.58
N LEU A 213 4.78 15.95 -9.35
CA LEU A 213 3.98 14.96 -8.67
C LEU A 213 3.02 15.67 -7.71
N THR A 214 1.74 15.48 -7.92
CA THR A 214 0.63 16.00 -7.09
C THR A 214 -0.43 14.91 -6.93
N GLY A 215 -1.28 15.01 -5.90
CA GLY A 215 -2.28 13.96 -5.65
C GLY A 215 -1.63 12.59 -5.42
N VAL A 216 -0.54 12.58 -4.64
CA VAL A 216 0.16 11.31 -4.34
C VAL A 216 -0.79 10.29 -3.74
N ASP A 217 -0.74 9.07 -4.24
CA ASP A 217 -1.61 7.99 -3.82
C ASP A 217 -0.80 6.69 -3.67
N ASN A 218 -1.14 5.65 -4.40
CA ASN A 218 -0.52 4.34 -4.31
C ASN A 218 0.91 4.33 -4.83
N ILE A 219 1.77 3.51 -4.24
CA ILE A 219 3.18 3.41 -4.62
C ILE A 219 3.63 1.98 -4.84
N CYS A 220 4.65 1.81 -5.69
CA CYS A 220 5.52 0.63 -5.66
C CYS A 220 6.98 1.05 -5.80
N VAL A 221 7.91 0.19 -5.39
CA VAL A 221 9.34 0.45 -5.51
C VAL A 221 9.98 -0.58 -6.43
N SER A 222 10.70 -0.10 -7.43
CA SER A 222 11.46 -0.95 -8.34
C SER A 222 12.67 -1.59 -7.64
N SER A 223 13.22 -2.65 -8.19
CA SER A 223 14.36 -3.36 -7.59
C SER A 223 15.62 -2.50 -7.44
N ASP A 224 15.74 -1.43 -8.20
CA ASP A 224 16.83 -0.44 -8.13
C ASP A 224 16.50 0.78 -7.24
N GLY A 225 15.38 0.73 -6.51
CA GLY A 225 15.03 1.70 -5.49
C GLY A 225 14.33 2.96 -5.99
N ASN A 226 13.87 3.00 -7.24
CA ASN A 226 13.02 4.10 -7.69
C ASN A 226 11.58 3.89 -7.19
N VAL A 227 10.95 4.95 -6.70
CA VAL A 227 9.56 4.92 -6.25
C VAL A 227 8.65 5.33 -7.41
N LEU A 228 7.75 4.46 -7.81
CA LEU A 228 6.66 4.76 -8.73
C LEU A 228 5.46 5.19 -7.91
N VAL A 229 4.95 6.38 -8.18
CA VAL A 229 3.82 6.97 -7.48
C VAL A 229 2.68 7.18 -8.46
N ALA A 230 1.52 6.65 -8.16
CA ALA A 230 0.28 6.93 -8.89
C ALA A 230 -0.36 8.22 -8.35
N GLU A 231 -1.04 8.96 -9.21
CA GLU A 231 -1.77 10.17 -8.85
C GLU A 231 -3.27 9.93 -8.81
N ASP A 232 -3.91 10.35 -7.71
CA ASP A 232 -5.34 10.54 -7.64
C ASP A 232 -5.65 12.02 -7.97
N GLY A 233 -6.20 12.23 -9.15
CA GLY A 233 -6.44 13.56 -9.70
C GLY A 233 -5.21 14.16 -10.40
N GLY A 234 -5.22 15.50 -10.57
CA GLY A 234 -4.14 16.20 -11.27
C GLY A 234 -4.03 15.79 -12.74
N ASP A 235 -2.82 15.48 -13.17
CA ASP A 235 -2.53 15.08 -14.55
C ASP A 235 -2.76 13.58 -14.82
N LEU A 236 -3.18 12.78 -13.83
CA LEU A 236 -3.37 11.32 -13.90
C LEU A 236 -2.11 10.61 -14.42
N GLN A 237 -1.03 10.76 -13.69
CA GLN A 237 0.27 10.23 -14.05
C GLN A 237 0.72 9.10 -13.11
N ILE A 238 1.61 8.24 -13.62
CA ILE A 238 2.57 7.54 -12.79
C ILE A 238 3.88 8.31 -12.88
N VAL A 239 4.36 8.79 -11.74
CA VAL A 239 5.58 9.58 -11.63
C VAL A 239 6.67 8.73 -10.97
N VAL A 240 7.85 8.72 -11.53
CA VAL A 240 9.03 8.06 -10.93
C VAL A 240 9.79 9.08 -10.09
N LEU A 241 9.90 8.79 -8.80
CA LEU A 241 10.76 9.51 -7.86
C LEU A 241 12.08 8.74 -7.72
N GLY A 242 13.15 9.32 -8.25
CA GLY A 242 14.49 8.74 -8.15
C GLY A 242 15.13 8.97 -6.77
N PRO A 243 16.26 8.28 -6.47
CA PRO A 243 16.93 8.37 -5.17
C PRO A 243 17.43 9.78 -4.80
N THR A 244 17.54 10.68 -5.77
CA THR A 244 17.94 12.10 -5.57
C THR A 244 16.77 13.02 -5.29
N GLY A 245 15.54 12.50 -5.18
CA GLY A 245 14.31 13.27 -5.03
C GLY A 245 13.79 13.90 -6.35
N ARG A 246 14.41 13.56 -7.51
CA ARG A 246 13.92 14.03 -8.81
C ARG A 246 12.68 13.24 -9.22
N ALA A 247 11.59 13.95 -9.45
CA ALA A 247 10.34 13.40 -9.98
C ALA A 247 10.28 13.53 -11.51
N VAL A 248 9.91 12.44 -12.20
CA VAL A 248 9.82 12.38 -13.68
C VAL A 248 8.54 11.62 -14.06
N PRO A 249 7.62 12.23 -14.83
CA PRO A 249 6.46 11.51 -15.35
C PRO A 249 6.88 10.34 -16.22
N LEU A 250 6.24 9.19 -16.00
CA LEU A 250 6.48 7.97 -16.77
C LEU A 250 5.33 7.68 -17.74
N VAL A 251 4.11 7.79 -17.25
CA VAL A 251 2.85 7.48 -17.97
C VAL A 251 1.80 8.50 -17.57
N GLN A 252 0.95 8.86 -18.51
CA GLN A 252 -0.23 9.68 -18.29
C GLN A 252 -1.44 9.05 -18.98
N ILE A 253 -2.60 9.04 -18.32
CA ILE A 253 -3.88 8.71 -18.97
C ILE A 253 -4.53 10.03 -19.38
N VAL A 254 -4.93 10.10 -20.66
CA VAL A 254 -5.59 11.27 -21.24
C VAL A 254 -7.06 10.98 -21.48
N GLY A 255 -7.93 11.93 -21.16
CA GLY A 255 -9.37 11.84 -21.44
C GLY A 255 -10.16 10.98 -20.43
N GLN A 256 -9.63 10.81 -19.23
CA GLN A 256 -10.30 10.12 -18.10
C GLN A 256 -10.23 10.98 -16.83
N ASP A 257 -10.51 12.27 -16.96
CA ASP A 257 -10.27 13.30 -15.93
C ASP A 257 -11.04 13.07 -14.61
N ASP A 258 -12.12 12.28 -14.64
CA ASP A 258 -12.90 11.89 -13.46
C ASP A 258 -12.38 10.59 -12.79
N SER A 259 -11.25 10.06 -13.26
CA SER A 259 -10.64 8.84 -12.73
C SER A 259 -9.46 9.14 -11.81
N GLU A 260 -8.86 8.10 -11.28
CA GLU A 260 -7.57 8.12 -10.61
C GLU A 260 -6.69 6.99 -11.14
N MET A 261 -5.38 7.17 -11.04
CA MET A 261 -4.40 6.13 -11.29
C MET A 261 -4.20 5.31 -10.03
N ALA A 262 -4.25 3.99 -10.13
CA ALA A 262 -4.13 3.11 -8.97
C ALA A 262 -3.19 1.93 -9.23
N GLY A 263 -2.58 1.42 -8.17
CA GLY A 263 -1.90 0.14 -8.08
C GLY A 263 -0.76 -0.10 -9.07
N PRO A 264 0.24 0.78 -9.19
CA PRO A 264 1.38 0.52 -10.06
C PRO A 264 2.12 -0.74 -9.61
N ALA A 265 2.36 -1.67 -10.53
CA ALA A 265 3.06 -2.92 -10.25
C ALA A 265 3.97 -3.30 -11.42
N ILE A 266 5.19 -3.72 -11.10
CA ILE A 266 6.17 -4.13 -12.09
C ILE A 266 6.20 -5.66 -12.14
N SER A 267 6.19 -6.25 -13.36
CA SER A 267 6.34 -7.69 -13.52
C SER A 267 7.66 -8.18 -12.91
N PRO A 268 7.75 -9.43 -12.46
CA PRO A 268 9.00 -9.98 -11.91
C PRO A 268 10.19 -9.92 -12.87
N ARG A 269 9.94 -9.87 -14.18
CA ARG A 269 10.99 -9.71 -15.20
C ARG A 269 11.41 -8.25 -15.44
N GLY A 270 10.65 -7.29 -14.89
CA GLY A 270 10.90 -5.86 -15.09
C GLY A 270 10.59 -5.34 -16.49
N ASP A 271 9.88 -6.11 -17.30
CA ASP A 271 9.56 -5.81 -18.69
C ASP A 271 8.09 -5.36 -18.90
N LYS A 272 7.29 -5.36 -17.83
CA LYS A 272 5.91 -4.89 -17.88
C LYS A 272 5.57 -4.05 -16.64
N LEU A 273 4.81 -2.99 -16.86
CA LEU A 273 4.18 -2.18 -15.83
C LEU A 273 2.67 -2.36 -15.94
N TYR A 274 2.04 -2.71 -14.83
CA TYR A 274 0.59 -2.78 -14.66
C TYR A 274 0.13 -1.60 -13.81
N PHE A 275 -1.03 -1.08 -14.09
CA PHE A 275 -1.73 -0.08 -13.28
C PHE A 275 -3.19 -0.03 -13.69
N SER A 276 -4.04 0.59 -12.88
CA SER A 276 -5.46 0.75 -13.19
C SER A 276 -5.84 2.22 -13.28
N SER A 277 -6.80 2.52 -14.16
CA SER A 277 -7.66 3.69 -14.07
C SER A 277 -8.92 3.25 -13.36
N GLN A 278 -9.15 3.73 -12.16
CA GLN A 278 -10.19 3.17 -11.26
C GLN A 278 -11.60 3.38 -11.81
N ARG A 279 -11.87 4.55 -12.41
CA ARG A 279 -13.20 4.95 -12.91
C ARG A 279 -13.24 5.24 -14.40
N GLY A 280 -12.21 4.81 -15.14
CA GLY A 280 -12.07 5.14 -16.57
C GLY A 280 -13.30 4.75 -17.36
N ASN A 281 -13.92 5.71 -18.07
CA ASN A 281 -15.14 5.54 -18.86
C ASN A 281 -16.30 4.85 -18.10
N GLY A 282 -16.41 5.09 -16.78
CA GLY A 282 -17.46 4.54 -15.92
C GLY A 282 -17.20 3.13 -15.41
N ASN A 283 -16.05 2.53 -15.74
CA ASN A 283 -15.61 1.22 -15.23
C ASN A 283 -14.10 1.24 -14.97
N GLY A 284 -13.62 0.38 -14.06
CA GLY A 284 -12.19 0.19 -13.87
C GLY A 284 -11.53 -0.43 -15.11
N ILE A 285 -10.36 0.08 -15.48
CA ILE A 285 -9.57 -0.43 -16.59
C ILE A 285 -8.16 -0.71 -16.08
N THR A 286 -7.70 -1.97 -16.20
CA THR A 286 -6.30 -2.32 -15.93
C THR A 286 -5.51 -2.25 -17.23
N TYR A 287 -4.38 -1.55 -17.20
CA TYR A 287 -3.45 -1.40 -18.30
C TYR A 287 -2.20 -2.24 -18.09
N GLU A 288 -1.66 -2.73 -19.18
CA GLU A 288 -0.33 -3.32 -19.26
C GLU A 288 0.51 -2.51 -20.26
N ILE A 289 1.68 -2.06 -19.84
CA ILE A 289 2.66 -1.41 -20.72
C ILE A 289 3.91 -2.27 -20.76
N SER A 290 4.38 -2.60 -21.97
CA SER A 290 5.65 -3.29 -22.18
C SER A 290 6.79 -2.28 -22.28
N GLY A 291 7.89 -2.53 -21.57
CA GLY A 291 9.05 -1.66 -21.54
C GLY A 291 10.14 -2.21 -20.62
N ARG A 292 11.22 -1.45 -20.42
CA ARG A 292 12.24 -1.78 -19.42
C ARG A 292 12.05 -0.89 -18.20
N PHE A 293 11.39 -1.40 -17.19
CA PHE A 293 11.08 -0.69 -15.93
C PHE A 293 12.07 -1.00 -14.81
N LEU A 294 12.94 -2.00 -15.00
CA LEU A 294 14.06 -2.31 -14.14
C LEU A 294 15.36 -2.16 -14.93
N LYS A 295 16.42 -1.65 -14.33
CA LYS A 295 17.75 -1.83 -14.88
C LYS A 295 18.06 -3.32 -14.78
N GLY A 296 18.29 -3.96 -15.92
CA GLY A 296 18.82 -5.31 -15.93
C GLY A 296 20.06 -5.35 -15.04
N GLY A 297 20.01 -6.12 -13.96
CA GLY A 297 21.22 -6.48 -13.23
C GLY A 297 22.16 -7.17 -14.22
N ARG A 298 23.38 -6.64 -14.36
CA ARG A 298 24.47 -7.34 -15.01
C ARG A 298 25.01 -8.40 -14.06
#